data_fd2f2abefe00387e9d842ffa4e621f05
#
_entry.id   fd2f2abefe00387e9d842ffa4e621f05
#
_cell.length_a   1.000
_cell.length_b   1.000
_cell.length_c   1.000
_cell.angle_alpha   90.00
_cell.angle_beta   90.00
_cell.angle_gamma   90.00
#
_symmetry.space_group_name_H-M   'P 1'
#
loop_
_entity.id
_entity.type
_entity.pdbx_description
1 polymer ?
#
loop_
_entity_poly.entity_id
_entity_poly.type
_entity_poly.pdbx_seq_one_letter_code
_entity_poly.pdbx_strand_id
1 'polypeptide(L)'
;MADILWVEDQSHWIEKFQPVLEATDFDGRPTRVRVFRFAEAACQHIKQSGAGQAPDIALLDAQMNGRDSAGASVSRALQRKWPDVPQVYLSEYSGTDIEQSAFEQGGIQDFIAKHQRNIEAVLCWRIKAALRQREAPKTEQLTSGPLTLDKLTWEVFWHGHKLMNPNNPRRPLGPTPRKILRYLVEASPRPVSTLQMAEALEADPERFSYANYRQHIKTLRHAVQQAEPERDFMALCQRGEGIVTFGDLGAYCWKPVQSE
;
A
#
# COMPACT_ATOMS: atom_id res chain seq x y z
N MET A 1 21.21 -4.94 7.55
CA MET A 1 21.74 -5.81 6.48
C MET A 1 20.58 -6.14 5.58
N ALA A 2 20.71 -5.92 4.27
CA ALA A 2 19.67 -6.32 3.30
C ALA A 2 19.86 -7.81 2.97
N ASP A 3 18.86 -8.65 3.25
CA ASP A 3 18.92 -10.10 3.04
C ASP A 3 18.06 -10.46 1.83
N ILE A 4 18.71 -10.88 0.75
CA ILE A 4 18.09 -11.22 -0.54
C ILE A 4 18.06 -12.75 -0.66
N LEU A 5 16.87 -13.34 -0.76
CA LEU A 5 16.68 -14.72 -1.17
C LEU A 5 16.55 -14.76 -2.69
N TRP A 6 17.46 -15.46 -3.37
CA TRP A 6 17.44 -15.54 -4.82
C TRP A 6 17.37 -17.00 -5.30
N VAL A 7 16.41 -17.27 -6.19
CA VAL A 7 16.20 -18.60 -6.76
C VAL A 7 16.49 -18.54 -8.26
N GLU A 8 17.57 -19.22 -8.69
CA GLU A 8 18.12 -19.16 -10.04
C GLU A 8 18.94 -20.42 -10.31
N ASP A 9 18.66 -21.15 -11.37
CA ASP A 9 19.37 -22.39 -11.73
C ASP A 9 20.58 -22.16 -12.64
N GLN A 10 20.58 -21.06 -13.42
CA GLN A 10 21.58 -20.79 -14.44
C GLN A 10 22.81 -20.08 -13.85
N SER A 11 23.96 -20.75 -13.88
CA SER A 11 25.22 -20.24 -13.29
C SER A 11 25.65 -18.89 -13.85
N HIS A 12 25.47 -18.66 -15.15
CA HIS A 12 25.91 -17.42 -15.80
C HIS A 12 25.16 -16.18 -15.29
N TRP A 13 23.86 -16.30 -14.93
CA TRP A 13 23.11 -15.20 -14.31
C TRP A 13 23.55 -14.96 -12.86
N ILE A 14 23.84 -16.05 -12.13
CA ILE A 14 24.36 -15.95 -10.76
C ILE A 14 25.71 -15.23 -10.77
N GLU A 15 26.65 -15.67 -11.61
CA GLU A 15 27.98 -15.06 -11.75
C GLU A 15 27.92 -13.60 -12.18
N LYS A 16 26.94 -13.23 -12.99
CA LYS A 16 26.74 -11.86 -13.48
C LYS A 16 26.15 -10.95 -12.41
N PHE A 17 25.11 -11.37 -11.71
CA PHE A 17 24.33 -10.46 -10.86
C PHE A 17 24.68 -10.53 -9.37
N GLN A 18 25.14 -11.68 -8.85
CA GLN A 18 25.46 -11.78 -7.43
C GLN A 18 26.50 -10.76 -6.98
N PRO A 19 27.64 -10.57 -7.68
CA PRO A 19 28.63 -9.58 -7.28
C PRO A 19 28.09 -8.14 -7.28
N VAL A 20 27.22 -7.84 -8.26
CA VAL A 20 26.58 -6.53 -8.38
C VAL A 20 25.65 -6.26 -7.20
N LEU A 21 24.84 -7.26 -6.84
CA LEU A 21 23.92 -7.16 -5.69
C LEU A 21 24.66 -7.03 -4.37
N GLU A 22 25.72 -7.81 -4.18
CA GLU A 22 26.54 -7.78 -2.95
C GLU A 22 27.35 -6.48 -2.80
N ALA A 23 27.75 -5.87 -3.94
CA ALA A 23 28.46 -4.58 -3.95
C ALA A 23 27.53 -3.37 -3.86
N THR A 24 26.21 -3.56 -4.07
CA THR A 24 25.26 -2.44 -4.08
C THR A 24 24.86 -2.05 -2.66
N ASP A 25 24.93 -0.75 -2.39
CA ASP A 25 24.41 -0.15 -1.17
C ASP A 25 22.90 0.04 -1.27
N PHE A 26 22.17 -0.74 -0.49
CA PHE A 26 20.73 -0.57 -0.32
C PHE A 26 20.43 0.27 0.95
N ASP A 27 20.60 1.60 0.82
CA ASP A 27 20.34 2.60 1.86
C ASP A 27 21.17 2.38 3.15
N GLY A 28 22.50 2.27 2.99
CA GLY A 28 23.47 2.17 4.11
C GLY A 28 23.56 0.78 4.73
N ARG A 29 23.01 -0.24 4.06
CA ARG A 29 23.02 -1.62 4.58
C ARG A 29 23.88 -2.55 3.75
N PRO A 30 24.81 -3.30 4.38
CA PRO A 30 25.52 -4.36 3.68
C PRO A 30 24.51 -5.41 3.18
N THR A 31 24.76 -5.93 2.00
CA THR A 31 23.87 -6.88 1.33
C THR A 31 24.36 -8.30 1.51
N ARG A 32 23.43 -9.21 1.77
CA ARG A 32 23.64 -10.65 1.79
C ARG A 32 22.75 -11.29 0.75
N VAL A 33 23.31 -12.03 -0.19
CA VAL A 33 22.57 -12.77 -1.21
C VAL A 33 22.64 -14.27 -0.92
N ARG A 34 21.49 -14.91 -0.74
CA ARG A 34 21.38 -16.37 -0.58
C ARG A 34 20.79 -16.95 -1.84
N VAL A 35 21.61 -17.65 -2.62
CA VAL A 35 21.23 -18.26 -3.90
C VAL A 35 20.80 -19.70 -3.70
N PHE A 36 19.65 -20.06 -4.28
CA PHE A 36 19.12 -21.41 -4.36
C PHE A 36 18.99 -21.82 -5.83
N ARG A 37 19.69 -22.89 -6.23
CA ARG A 37 19.65 -23.40 -7.61
C ARG A 37 18.46 -24.30 -7.90
N PHE A 38 17.72 -24.68 -6.88
CA PHE A 38 16.55 -25.56 -6.97
C PHE A 38 15.40 -24.98 -6.17
N ALA A 39 14.22 -24.96 -6.76
CA ALA A 39 13.00 -24.48 -6.09
C ALA A 39 12.66 -25.29 -4.84
N GLU A 40 12.92 -26.60 -4.86
CA GLU A 40 12.69 -27.49 -3.73
C GLU A 40 13.58 -27.12 -2.54
N ALA A 41 14.86 -26.80 -2.78
CA ALA A 41 15.79 -26.38 -1.73
C ALA A 41 15.36 -25.03 -1.10
N ALA A 42 14.93 -24.09 -1.92
CA ALA A 42 14.37 -22.82 -1.45
C ALA A 42 13.11 -23.04 -0.60
N CYS A 43 12.17 -23.87 -1.07
CA CYS A 43 10.95 -24.20 -0.33
C CYS A 43 11.25 -24.90 1.00
N GLN A 44 12.25 -25.80 1.03
CA GLN A 44 12.68 -26.47 2.26
C GLN A 44 13.29 -25.46 3.25
N HIS A 45 14.17 -24.59 2.76
CA HIS A 45 14.75 -23.52 3.56
C HIS A 45 13.67 -22.61 4.16
N ILE A 46 12.70 -22.17 3.36
CA ILE A 46 11.56 -21.37 3.82
C ILE A 46 10.79 -22.10 4.91
N LYS A 47 10.49 -23.38 4.76
CA LYS A 47 9.77 -24.16 5.78
C LYS A 47 10.54 -24.26 7.11
N GLN A 48 11.85 -24.50 7.05
CA GLN A 48 12.70 -24.72 8.23
C GLN A 48 13.06 -23.44 8.98
N SER A 49 13.06 -22.30 8.29
CA SER A 49 13.40 -21.00 8.89
C SER A 49 12.37 -20.57 9.91
N GLY A 50 12.77 -19.83 10.94
CA GLY A 50 11.86 -19.21 11.92
C GLY A 50 11.10 -18.01 11.36
N ALA A 51 10.05 -17.57 12.05
CA ALA A 51 9.26 -16.40 11.65
C ALA A 51 10.12 -15.12 11.53
N GLY A 52 11.10 -14.92 12.41
CA GLY A 52 12.00 -13.78 12.39
C GLY A 52 13.17 -13.87 11.40
N GLN A 53 13.23 -14.91 10.57
CA GLN A 53 14.30 -15.12 9.57
C GLN A 53 13.83 -14.85 8.14
N ALA A 54 12.78 -14.01 7.99
CA ALA A 54 12.28 -13.59 6.70
C ALA A 54 13.34 -12.81 5.92
N PRO A 55 13.53 -13.08 4.62
CA PRO A 55 14.38 -12.25 3.78
C PRO A 55 13.73 -10.87 3.61
N ASP A 56 14.53 -9.87 3.25
CA ASP A 56 14.01 -8.53 2.97
C ASP A 56 13.33 -8.48 1.61
N ILE A 57 13.79 -9.30 0.66
CA ILE A 57 13.22 -9.43 -0.68
C ILE A 57 13.54 -10.82 -1.24
N ALA A 58 12.67 -11.33 -2.10
CA ALA A 58 12.91 -12.54 -2.88
C ALA A 58 12.99 -12.24 -4.38
N LEU A 59 14.07 -12.72 -5.01
CA LEU A 59 14.23 -12.74 -6.46
C LEU A 59 13.95 -14.15 -6.94
N LEU A 60 13.04 -14.30 -7.90
CA LEU A 60 12.58 -15.62 -8.38
C LEU A 60 12.75 -15.70 -9.89
N ASP A 61 13.42 -16.73 -10.37
CA ASP A 61 13.30 -17.06 -11.78
C ASP A 61 11.93 -17.69 -12.04
N ALA A 62 11.26 -17.24 -13.08
CA ALA A 62 9.94 -17.74 -13.46
C ALA A 62 10.03 -19.18 -13.96
N GLN A 63 11.08 -19.50 -14.70
CA GLN A 63 11.29 -20.81 -15.31
C GLN A 63 12.64 -21.39 -14.87
N MET A 64 12.61 -22.54 -14.24
CA MET A 64 13.81 -23.23 -13.76
C MET A 64 13.80 -24.70 -14.16
N ASN A 65 14.95 -25.20 -14.61
CA ASN A 65 15.13 -26.61 -14.98
C ASN A 65 14.04 -27.11 -15.96
N GLY A 66 13.62 -26.24 -16.89
CA GLY A 66 12.57 -26.57 -17.87
C GLY A 66 11.15 -26.69 -17.30
N ARG A 67 10.92 -26.18 -16.08
CA ARG A 67 9.59 -26.17 -15.43
C ARG A 67 9.09 -24.74 -15.25
N ASP A 68 7.99 -24.40 -15.92
CA ASP A 68 7.37 -23.07 -15.89
C ASP A 68 6.74 -22.71 -14.53
N SER A 69 6.58 -23.67 -13.64
CA SER A 69 5.93 -23.47 -12.34
C SER A 69 6.89 -23.45 -11.13
N ALA A 70 8.20 -23.54 -11.37
CA ALA A 70 9.19 -23.65 -10.28
C ALA A 70 9.22 -22.37 -9.43
N GLY A 71 9.31 -21.20 -10.05
CA GLY A 71 9.22 -19.91 -9.35
C GLY A 71 7.90 -19.73 -8.60
N ALA A 72 6.79 -20.15 -9.20
CA ALA A 72 5.46 -20.08 -8.58
C ALA A 72 5.34 -20.95 -7.31
N SER A 73 6.06 -22.08 -7.24
CA SER A 73 6.06 -22.92 -6.02
C SER A 73 6.75 -22.23 -4.85
N VAL A 74 7.86 -21.53 -5.11
CA VAL A 74 8.60 -20.76 -4.10
C VAL A 74 7.79 -19.53 -3.69
N SER A 75 7.18 -18.82 -4.66
CA SER A 75 6.29 -17.69 -4.41
C SER A 75 5.19 -18.07 -3.42
N ARG A 76 4.48 -19.17 -3.66
CA ARG A 76 3.43 -19.69 -2.75
C ARG A 76 3.97 -20.05 -1.36
N ALA A 77 5.19 -20.59 -1.27
CA ALA A 77 5.80 -20.91 0.01
C ALA A 77 6.13 -19.64 0.80
N LEU A 78 6.64 -18.60 0.14
CA LEU A 78 6.88 -17.28 0.72
C LEU A 78 5.59 -16.63 1.20
N GLN A 79 4.55 -16.58 0.36
CA GLN A 79 3.26 -15.98 0.71
C GLN A 79 2.61 -16.64 1.94
N ARG A 80 2.74 -17.96 2.08
CA ARG A 80 2.19 -18.68 3.25
C ARG A 80 2.92 -18.37 4.54
N LYS A 81 4.23 -18.17 4.49
CA LYS A 81 5.06 -18.01 5.68
C LYS A 81 5.38 -16.56 6.01
N TRP A 82 5.67 -15.78 4.98
CA TRP A 82 6.07 -14.37 5.07
C TRP A 82 5.35 -13.55 4.00
N PRO A 83 4.06 -13.29 4.16
CA PRO A 83 3.22 -12.63 3.14
C PRO A 83 3.69 -11.22 2.80
N ASP A 84 4.45 -10.58 3.68
CA ASP A 84 4.95 -9.22 3.52
C ASP A 84 6.32 -9.13 2.82
N VAL A 85 6.92 -10.26 2.47
CA VAL A 85 8.19 -10.26 1.72
C VAL A 85 7.91 -9.92 0.26
N PRO A 86 8.45 -8.81 -0.27
CA PRO A 86 8.30 -8.45 -1.65
C PRO A 86 8.96 -9.50 -2.56
N GLN A 87 8.28 -9.83 -3.64
CA GLN A 87 8.75 -10.82 -4.61
C GLN A 87 8.91 -10.15 -5.97
N VAL A 88 10.09 -10.30 -6.56
CA VAL A 88 10.42 -9.80 -7.89
C VAL A 88 10.80 -10.98 -8.75
N TYR A 89 10.15 -11.12 -9.91
CA TYR A 89 10.54 -12.11 -10.89
C TYR A 89 11.62 -11.54 -11.80
N LEU A 90 12.66 -12.35 -12.02
CA LEU A 90 13.74 -12.07 -12.95
C LEU A 90 13.75 -13.18 -13.99
N SER A 91 13.28 -12.91 -15.21
CA SER A 91 13.02 -13.95 -16.21
C SER A 91 13.57 -13.60 -17.60
N GLU A 92 13.93 -14.61 -18.37
CA GLU A 92 14.26 -14.48 -19.79
C GLU A 92 13.03 -14.24 -20.66
N TYR A 93 11.86 -14.61 -20.16
CA TYR A 93 10.58 -14.59 -20.88
C TYR A 93 9.69 -13.46 -20.40
N SER A 94 9.87 -12.26 -20.97
CA SER A 94 8.96 -11.13 -20.73
C SER A 94 7.89 -11.05 -21.82
N GLY A 95 6.69 -10.55 -21.47
CA GLY A 95 5.56 -10.40 -22.39
C GLY A 95 4.87 -11.72 -22.75
N THR A 96 5.00 -12.73 -21.89
CA THR A 96 4.40 -14.05 -22.09
C THR A 96 3.28 -14.32 -21.10
N ASP A 97 2.52 -15.40 -21.32
CA ASP A 97 1.48 -15.89 -20.41
C ASP A 97 2.02 -16.16 -18.98
N ILE A 98 3.34 -16.41 -18.86
CA ILE A 98 4.02 -16.61 -17.57
C ILE A 98 3.99 -15.33 -16.74
N GLU A 99 4.28 -14.19 -17.36
CA GLU A 99 4.23 -12.87 -16.69
C GLU A 99 2.79 -12.55 -16.26
N GLN A 100 1.82 -12.73 -17.16
CA GLN A 100 0.40 -12.51 -16.85
C GLN A 100 -0.05 -13.43 -15.70
N SER A 101 0.23 -14.73 -15.77
CA SER A 101 -0.13 -15.70 -14.73
C SER A 101 0.51 -15.37 -13.38
N ALA A 102 1.74 -14.83 -13.39
CA ALA A 102 2.45 -14.43 -12.18
C ALA A 102 1.75 -13.26 -11.48
N PHE A 103 1.30 -12.24 -12.23
CA PHE A 103 0.54 -11.12 -11.67
C PHE A 103 -0.87 -11.53 -11.22
N GLU A 104 -1.56 -12.39 -11.98
CA GLU A 104 -2.92 -12.86 -11.62
C GLU A 104 -2.95 -13.69 -10.32
N GLN A 105 -1.88 -14.45 -10.02
CA GLN A 105 -1.79 -15.22 -8.78
C GLN A 105 -1.55 -14.36 -7.54
N GLY A 106 -1.23 -13.08 -7.72
CA GLY A 106 -0.99 -12.11 -6.64
C GLY A 106 0.33 -12.32 -5.88
N GLY A 107 0.74 -11.32 -5.10
CA GLY A 107 1.94 -11.38 -4.26
C GLY A 107 3.25 -11.05 -4.96
N ILE A 108 3.22 -10.78 -6.27
CA ILE A 108 4.36 -10.34 -7.05
C ILE A 108 4.35 -8.82 -7.12
N GLN A 109 5.47 -8.23 -6.81
CA GLN A 109 5.63 -6.77 -6.82
C GLN A 109 6.12 -6.26 -8.16
N ASP A 110 6.96 -7.04 -8.85
CA ASP A 110 7.55 -6.63 -10.12
C ASP A 110 8.03 -7.82 -10.95
N PHE A 111 8.18 -7.60 -12.25
CA PHE A 111 8.70 -8.56 -13.22
C PHE A 111 9.78 -7.89 -14.07
N ILE A 112 10.99 -8.46 -14.09
CA ILE A 112 12.17 -7.89 -14.75
C ILE A 112 12.66 -8.87 -15.83
N ALA A 113 12.75 -8.36 -17.06
CA ALA A 113 13.31 -9.14 -18.17
C ALA A 113 14.84 -9.20 -18.12
N LYS A 114 15.44 -10.39 -18.10
CA LYS A 114 16.89 -10.59 -18.03
C LYS A 114 17.66 -10.00 -19.21
N HIS A 115 17.00 -9.87 -20.37
CA HIS A 115 17.63 -9.39 -21.61
C HIS A 115 17.46 -7.88 -21.85
N GLN A 116 16.85 -7.16 -20.91
CA GLN A 116 16.71 -5.72 -21.10
C GLN A 116 18.06 -4.99 -20.99
N ARG A 117 18.12 -3.82 -21.64
CA ARG A 117 19.30 -2.97 -21.62
C ARG A 117 19.59 -2.47 -20.20
N ASN A 118 20.86 -2.45 -19.79
CA ASN A 118 21.30 -2.01 -18.46
C ASN A 118 20.65 -2.78 -17.30
N ILE A 119 20.43 -4.09 -17.49
CA ILE A 119 19.72 -4.95 -16.53
C ILE A 119 20.28 -4.87 -15.11
N GLU A 120 21.59 -4.77 -14.93
CA GLU A 120 22.23 -4.67 -13.60
C GLU A 120 21.75 -3.43 -12.83
N ALA A 121 21.77 -2.27 -13.48
CA ALA A 121 21.28 -1.05 -12.88
C ALA A 121 19.76 -1.10 -12.61
N VAL A 122 18.99 -1.62 -13.57
CA VAL A 122 17.54 -1.77 -13.42
C VAL A 122 17.20 -2.69 -12.26
N LEU A 123 17.88 -3.84 -12.14
CA LEU A 123 17.69 -4.79 -11.04
C LEU A 123 17.94 -4.12 -9.69
N CYS A 124 19.06 -3.41 -9.54
CA CYS A 124 19.38 -2.69 -8.30
C CYS A 124 18.34 -1.60 -7.96
N TRP A 125 17.88 -0.82 -8.95
CA TRP A 125 16.87 0.21 -8.73
C TRP A 125 15.52 -0.39 -8.30
N ARG A 126 15.09 -1.47 -8.92
CA ARG A 126 13.84 -2.15 -8.60
C ARG A 126 13.88 -2.79 -7.22
N ILE A 127 14.98 -3.45 -6.87
CA ILE A 127 15.19 -3.98 -5.51
C ILE A 127 15.16 -2.84 -4.49
N LYS A 128 15.87 -1.74 -4.74
CA LYS A 128 15.88 -0.58 -3.84
C LYS A 128 14.49 0.02 -3.66
N ALA A 129 13.72 0.14 -4.74
CA ALA A 129 12.32 0.60 -4.68
C ALA A 129 11.44 -0.35 -3.85
N ALA A 130 11.57 -1.66 -4.06
CA ALA A 130 10.81 -2.67 -3.33
C ALA A 130 11.14 -2.68 -1.82
N LEU A 131 12.43 -2.56 -1.47
CA LEU A 131 12.88 -2.47 -0.08
C LEU A 131 12.35 -1.21 0.61
N ARG A 132 12.40 -0.05 -0.06
CA ARG A 132 11.86 1.21 0.47
C ARG A 132 10.34 1.15 0.66
N GLN A 133 9.64 0.52 -0.27
CA GLN A 133 8.19 0.36 -0.17
C GLN A 133 7.80 -0.57 0.99
N ARG A 134 8.61 -1.60 1.28
CA ARG A 134 8.42 -2.46 2.45
C ARG A 134 8.67 -1.72 3.76
N GLU A 135 9.69 -0.84 3.80
CA GLU A 135 10.06 -0.05 4.97
C GLU A 135 9.25 1.21 5.16
N ALA A 136 8.66 1.72 4.07
CA ALA A 136 7.64 2.74 4.21
C ALA A 136 6.63 2.20 5.22
N PRO A 137 6.41 2.89 6.34
CA PRO A 137 5.44 2.41 7.30
C PRO A 137 4.19 2.10 6.48
N LYS A 138 3.73 0.85 6.53
CA LYS A 138 2.38 0.49 6.11
C LYS A 138 1.49 1.26 7.07
N THR A 139 1.35 2.55 6.84
CA THR A 139 0.41 3.38 7.55
C THR A 139 -0.94 2.95 6.99
N GLU A 140 -1.42 1.84 7.54
CA GLU A 140 -2.82 1.44 7.45
C GLU A 140 -3.71 2.54 8.02
N GLN A 141 -3.08 3.60 8.49
CA GLN A 141 -3.70 4.80 9.03
C GLN A 141 -3.37 6.02 8.16
N LEU A 142 -4.40 6.71 7.76
CA LEU A 142 -4.33 8.02 7.14
C LEU A 142 -4.47 9.07 8.26
N THR A 143 -3.39 9.81 8.52
CA THR A 143 -3.37 10.84 9.56
C THR A 143 -3.30 12.25 8.98
N SER A 144 -4.02 13.19 9.57
CA SER A 144 -3.96 14.59 9.19
C SER A 144 -4.29 15.49 10.40
N GLY A 145 -3.25 15.98 11.07
CA GLY A 145 -3.38 16.64 12.36
C GLY A 145 -4.00 15.68 13.39
N PRO A 146 -5.04 16.08 14.11
CA PRO A 146 -5.68 15.23 15.13
C PRO A 146 -6.53 14.09 14.55
N LEU A 147 -6.78 14.10 13.22
CA LEU A 147 -7.56 13.07 12.55
C LEU A 147 -6.70 11.85 12.26
N THR A 148 -7.19 10.67 12.61
CA THR A 148 -6.62 9.38 12.23
C THR A 148 -7.72 8.49 11.65
N LEU A 149 -7.50 7.95 10.46
CA LEU A 149 -8.40 7.02 9.80
C LEU A 149 -7.65 5.70 9.56
N ASP A 150 -8.15 4.63 10.14
CA ASP A 150 -7.64 3.27 9.94
C ASP A 150 -8.16 2.73 8.60
N LYS A 151 -7.25 2.37 7.69
CA LYS A 151 -7.62 1.91 6.34
C LYS A 151 -8.12 0.47 6.30
N LEU A 152 -7.83 -0.33 7.33
CA LEU A 152 -8.28 -1.72 7.43
C LEU A 152 -9.67 -1.81 8.05
N THR A 153 -9.84 -1.20 9.23
CA THR A 153 -11.09 -1.26 9.97
C THR A 153 -12.08 -0.18 9.54
N TRP A 154 -11.61 0.82 8.78
CA TRP A 154 -12.39 2.02 8.40
C TRP A 154 -12.84 2.83 9.60
N GLU A 155 -12.22 2.64 10.75
CA GLU A 155 -12.50 3.44 11.92
C GLU A 155 -11.83 4.80 11.82
N VAL A 156 -12.51 5.81 12.34
CA VAL A 156 -12.04 7.19 12.31
C VAL A 156 -11.93 7.68 13.74
N PHE A 157 -10.82 8.32 14.03
CA PHE A 157 -10.51 8.87 15.35
C PHE A 157 -10.17 10.36 15.24
N TRP A 158 -10.56 11.12 16.24
CA TRP A 158 -10.21 12.53 16.43
C TRP A 158 -9.55 12.68 17.80
N HIS A 159 -8.30 13.15 17.85
CA HIS A 159 -7.49 13.14 19.08
C HIS A 159 -7.52 11.79 19.82
N GLY A 160 -7.51 10.68 19.07
CA GLY A 160 -7.61 9.33 19.65
C GLY A 160 -9.02 8.90 20.06
N HIS A 161 -10.02 9.78 20.03
CA HIS A 161 -11.43 9.44 20.31
C HIS A 161 -12.14 8.98 19.04
N LYS A 162 -12.74 7.78 19.10
CA LYS A 162 -13.46 7.20 17.96
C LYS A 162 -14.66 8.04 17.58
N LEU A 163 -14.80 8.36 16.29
CA LEU A 163 -15.97 9.10 15.80
C LEU A 163 -17.21 8.19 15.75
N MET A 164 -18.22 8.60 16.49
CA MET A 164 -19.50 7.91 16.58
C MET A 164 -20.56 8.59 15.73
N ASN A 165 -21.65 7.87 15.44
CA ASN A 165 -22.78 8.46 14.74
C ASN A 165 -23.47 9.52 15.64
N PRO A 166 -23.53 10.79 15.24
CA PRO A 166 -24.07 11.86 16.09
C PRO A 166 -25.56 11.68 16.46
N ASN A 167 -26.30 10.93 15.65
CA ASN A 167 -27.72 10.61 15.92
C ASN A 167 -27.90 9.34 16.78
N ASN A 168 -26.83 8.53 16.94
CA ASN A 168 -26.82 7.35 17.78
C ASN A 168 -25.40 7.05 18.30
N PRO A 169 -25.00 7.65 19.44
CA PRO A 169 -23.64 7.55 19.98
C PRO A 169 -23.19 6.13 20.35
N ARG A 170 -24.11 5.14 20.34
CA ARG A 170 -23.77 3.72 20.56
C ARG A 170 -23.31 3.02 19.28
N ARG A 171 -23.44 3.67 18.12
CA ARG A 171 -23.02 3.11 16.82
C ARG A 171 -21.87 3.92 16.25
N PRO A 172 -20.89 3.27 15.60
CA PRO A 172 -19.84 3.97 14.88
C PRO A 172 -20.42 4.76 13.71
N LEU A 173 -19.66 5.72 13.23
CA LEU A 173 -19.99 6.49 12.02
C LEU A 173 -20.29 5.54 10.85
N GLY A 174 -21.31 5.84 10.06
CA GLY A 174 -21.73 5.01 8.94
C GLY A 174 -20.66 4.87 7.84
N PRO A 175 -20.79 3.86 6.95
CA PRO A 175 -19.76 3.61 5.92
C PRO A 175 -19.58 4.78 4.95
N THR A 176 -20.67 5.36 4.43
CA THR A 176 -20.59 6.46 3.46
C THR A 176 -19.89 7.71 4.02
N PRO A 177 -20.24 8.26 5.20
CA PRO A 177 -19.46 9.35 5.78
C PRO A 177 -17.98 9.04 5.96
N ARG A 178 -17.60 7.81 6.36
CA ARG A 178 -16.20 7.41 6.51
C ARG A 178 -15.45 7.42 5.17
N LYS A 179 -16.08 6.90 4.10
CA LYS A 179 -15.52 6.94 2.73
C LYS A 179 -15.34 8.38 2.24
N ILE A 180 -16.34 9.23 2.45
CA ILE A 180 -16.30 10.65 2.10
C ILE A 180 -15.12 11.34 2.81
N LEU A 181 -14.99 11.16 4.12
CA LEU A 181 -13.91 11.78 4.88
C LEU A 181 -12.55 11.32 4.41
N ARG A 182 -12.36 10.01 4.19
CA ARG A 182 -11.13 9.45 3.63
C ARG A 182 -10.78 10.13 2.31
N TYR A 183 -11.70 10.18 1.38
CA TYR A 183 -11.45 10.75 0.06
C TYR A 183 -11.10 12.25 0.15
N LEU A 184 -11.77 13.02 1.01
CA LEU A 184 -11.44 14.41 1.26
C LEU A 184 -10.03 14.60 1.80
N VAL A 185 -9.60 13.74 2.73
CA VAL A 185 -8.25 13.79 3.30
C VAL A 185 -7.19 13.38 2.28
N GLU A 186 -7.44 12.35 1.48
CA GLU A 186 -6.55 11.90 0.40
C GLU A 186 -6.43 12.96 -0.72
N ALA A 187 -7.51 13.67 -1.03
CA ALA A 187 -7.53 14.73 -2.03
C ALA A 187 -6.99 16.09 -1.52
N SER A 188 -6.81 16.23 -0.19
CA SER A 188 -6.38 17.49 0.43
C SER A 188 -5.14 18.10 -0.25
N PRO A 189 -5.08 19.42 -0.43
CA PRO A 189 -6.09 20.44 -0.12
C PRO A 189 -7.10 20.72 -1.26
N ARG A 190 -7.19 19.85 -2.28
CA ARG A 190 -8.04 20.06 -3.46
C ARG A 190 -9.52 19.95 -3.10
N PRO A 191 -10.38 20.88 -3.56
CA PRO A 191 -11.82 20.74 -3.41
C PRO A 191 -12.36 19.56 -4.22
N VAL A 192 -13.33 18.85 -3.66
CA VAL A 192 -14.00 17.71 -4.28
C VAL A 192 -15.47 18.09 -4.51
N SER A 193 -15.89 18.13 -5.75
CA SER A 193 -17.28 18.40 -6.15
C SER A 193 -18.21 17.21 -5.85
N THR A 194 -19.51 17.47 -5.90
CA THR A 194 -20.52 16.40 -5.73
C THR A 194 -20.34 15.28 -6.75
N LEU A 195 -20.04 15.62 -8.02
CA LEU A 195 -19.85 14.64 -9.09
C LEU A 195 -18.61 13.77 -8.83
N GLN A 196 -17.48 14.41 -8.52
CA GLN A 196 -16.24 13.69 -8.18
C GLN A 196 -16.39 12.79 -6.97
N MET A 197 -17.17 13.21 -5.97
CA MET A 197 -17.44 12.39 -4.80
C MET A 197 -18.36 11.20 -5.15
N ALA A 198 -19.35 11.38 -6.02
CA ALA A 198 -20.19 10.29 -6.49
C ALA A 198 -19.37 9.22 -7.24
N GLU A 199 -18.47 9.64 -8.12
CA GLU A 199 -17.53 8.76 -8.83
C GLU A 199 -16.61 8.00 -7.83
N ALA A 200 -16.02 8.70 -6.86
CA ALA A 200 -15.14 8.09 -5.85
C ALA A 200 -15.85 7.08 -4.93
N LEU A 201 -17.16 7.25 -4.75
CA LEU A 201 -18.00 6.34 -3.96
C LEU A 201 -18.58 5.21 -4.80
N GLU A 202 -18.34 5.19 -6.12
CA GLU A 202 -19.00 4.29 -7.08
C GLU A 202 -20.52 4.36 -6.95
N ALA A 203 -21.02 5.55 -6.63
CA ALA A 203 -22.46 5.80 -6.45
C ALA A 203 -23.07 6.30 -7.76
N ASP A 204 -24.34 5.97 -7.96
CA ASP A 204 -25.12 6.51 -9.06
C ASP A 204 -25.21 8.05 -8.96
N PRO A 205 -24.69 8.81 -9.93
CA PRO A 205 -24.69 10.28 -9.89
C PRO A 205 -26.08 10.89 -9.80
N GLU A 206 -27.12 10.20 -10.29
CA GLU A 206 -28.51 10.66 -10.20
C GLU A 206 -29.06 10.52 -8.77
N ARG A 207 -28.53 9.57 -8.01
CA ARG A 207 -28.93 9.30 -6.62
C ARG A 207 -28.07 10.01 -5.58
N PHE A 208 -26.80 10.30 -5.91
CA PHE A 208 -25.91 11.03 -5.02
C PHE A 208 -25.98 12.54 -5.30
N SER A 209 -27.00 13.17 -4.77
CA SER A 209 -27.26 14.61 -4.95
C SER A 209 -26.39 15.48 -4.03
N TYR A 210 -26.30 16.77 -4.37
CA TYR A 210 -25.67 17.77 -3.50
C TYR A 210 -26.29 17.78 -2.08
N ALA A 211 -27.60 17.61 -1.97
CA ALA A 211 -28.28 17.56 -0.67
C ALA A 211 -27.79 16.36 0.17
N ASN A 212 -27.59 15.19 -0.46
CA ASN A 212 -27.05 14.02 0.20
C ASN A 212 -25.60 14.26 0.65
N TYR A 213 -24.76 14.82 -0.23
CA TYR A 213 -23.36 15.12 0.09
C TYR A 213 -23.30 16.10 1.27
N ARG A 214 -24.05 17.20 1.23
CA ARG A 214 -24.14 18.18 2.31
C ARG A 214 -24.60 17.54 3.63
N GLN A 215 -25.54 16.60 3.58
CA GLN A 215 -26.00 15.91 4.78
C GLN A 215 -24.89 15.04 5.40
N HIS A 216 -24.10 14.35 4.59
CA HIS A 216 -22.95 13.59 5.08
C HIS A 216 -21.87 14.50 5.68
N ILE A 217 -21.60 15.64 5.05
CA ILE A 217 -20.67 16.65 5.61
C ILE A 217 -21.18 17.17 6.95
N LYS A 218 -22.46 17.45 7.07
CA LYS A 218 -23.06 17.86 8.35
C LYS A 218 -22.89 16.78 9.42
N THR A 219 -23.13 15.52 9.08
CA THR A 219 -22.93 14.39 9.98
C THR A 219 -21.48 14.28 10.43
N LEU A 220 -20.51 14.42 9.53
CA LEU A 220 -19.08 14.40 9.85
C LEU A 220 -18.68 15.52 10.80
N ARG A 221 -19.08 16.75 10.51
CA ARG A 221 -18.78 17.91 11.37
C ARG A 221 -19.34 17.73 12.78
N HIS A 222 -20.59 17.23 12.90
CA HIS A 222 -21.19 16.95 14.20
C HIS A 222 -20.49 15.79 14.93
N ALA A 223 -20.04 14.74 14.22
CA ALA A 223 -19.30 13.64 14.83
C ALA A 223 -17.97 14.11 15.43
N VAL A 224 -17.25 15.00 14.73
CA VAL A 224 -16.01 15.60 15.26
C VAL A 224 -16.31 16.49 16.45
N GLN A 225 -17.35 17.34 16.36
CA GLN A 225 -17.77 18.20 17.47
C GLN A 225 -18.15 17.43 18.74
N GLN A 226 -18.77 16.26 18.58
CA GLN A 226 -19.11 15.39 19.72
C GLN A 226 -17.90 14.68 20.32
N ALA A 227 -16.87 14.38 19.50
CA ALA A 227 -15.64 13.77 19.98
C ALA A 227 -14.76 14.74 20.78
N GLU A 228 -14.88 16.04 20.52
CA GLU A 228 -14.17 17.12 21.23
C GLU A 228 -15.14 18.28 21.50
N PRO A 229 -16.01 18.19 22.52
CA PRO A 229 -17.03 19.21 22.81
C PRO A 229 -16.46 20.56 23.19
N GLU A 230 -15.27 20.59 23.78
CA GLU A 230 -14.63 21.81 24.27
C GLU A 230 -14.09 22.69 23.14
N ARG A 231 -13.85 22.13 21.96
CA ARG A 231 -13.35 22.86 20.80
C ARG A 231 -14.48 23.06 19.78
N ASP A 232 -14.73 24.27 19.36
CA ASP A 232 -15.75 24.56 18.34
C ASP A 232 -15.22 24.20 16.94
N PHE A 233 -15.48 22.96 16.51
CA PHE A 233 -15.10 22.48 15.20
C PHE A 233 -15.80 23.21 14.05
N MET A 234 -17.02 23.73 14.29
CA MET A 234 -17.73 24.50 13.28
C MET A 234 -17.04 25.84 13.02
N ALA A 235 -16.56 26.50 14.07
CA ALA A 235 -15.77 27.73 13.97
C ALA A 235 -14.43 27.46 13.24
N LEU A 236 -13.78 26.31 13.47
CA LEU A 236 -12.59 25.89 12.71
C LEU A 236 -12.89 25.76 11.22
N CYS A 237 -14.00 25.10 10.86
CA CYS A 237 -14.40 24.95 9.46
C CYS A 237 -14.67 26.31 8.78
N GLN A 238 -15.22 27.29 9.50
CA GLN A 238 -15.44 28.65 8.99
C GLN A 238 -14.13 29.42 8.81
N ARG A 239 -13.12 29.15 9.64
CA ARG A 239 -11.77 29.74 9.52
C ARG A 239 -10.92 29.06 8.44
N GLY A 240 -11.43 28.01 7.82
CA GLY A 240 -10.76 27.32 6.73
C GLY A 240 -9.91 26.12 7.15
N GLU A 241 -10.19 25.53 8.31
CA GLU A 241 -9.57 24.29 8.80
C GLU A 241 -10.58 23.14 8.89
N GLY A 242 -10.13 21.89 8.86
CA GLY A 242 -11.02 20.73 8.86
C GLY A 242 -11.79 20.56 7.53
N ILE A 243 -13.10 20.34 7.63
CA ILE A 243 -13.94 20.18 6.43
C ILE A 243 -14.46 21.56 6.00
N VAL A 244 -13.87 22.09 4.95
CA VAL A 244 -14.16 23.45 4.45
C VAL A 244 -15.11 23.38 3.26
N THR A 245 -16.11 24.29 3.21
CA THR A 245 -16.96 24.48 2.03
C THR A 245 -16.23 25.35 1.02
N PHE A 246 -16.23 24.97 -0.24
CA PHE A 246 -15.51 25.68 -1.30
C PHE A 246 -16.48 26.08 -2.43
N GLY A 247 -16.64 27.38 -2.65
CA GLY A 247 -17.47 27.94 -3.70
C GLY A 247 -18.96 27.62 -3.59
N ASP A 248 -19.73 28.07 -4.60
CA ASP A 248 -21.20 27.93 -4.65
C ASP A 248 -21.66 26.58 -5.23
N LEU A 249 -20.72 25.76 -5.72
CA LEU A 249 -21.00 24.52 -6.49
C LEU A 249 -21.01 23.26 -5.64
N GLY A 250 -21.12 23.37 -4.31
CA GLY A 250 -21.23 22.20 -3.44
C GLY A 250 -19.96 21.33 -3.41
N ALA A 251 -18.80 21.96 -3.47
CA ALA A 251 -17.54 21.31 -3.26
C ALA A 251 -17.09 21.46 -1.81
N TYR A 252 -16.36 20.44 -1.31
CA TYR A 252 -15.76 20.46 0.00
C TYR A 252 -14.30 20.03 -0.10
N CYS A 253 -13.46 20.53 0.79
CA CYS A 253 -12.08 20.08 0.91
C CYS A 253 -11.74 19.82 2.37
N TRP A 254 -10.75 18.97 2.58
CA TRP A 254 -10.10 18.82 3.88
C TRP A 254 -8.88 19.75 3.94
N LYS A 255 -8.73 20.46 5.03
CA LYS A 255 -7.51 21.20 5.37
C LYS A 255 -7.05 20.75 6.75
N PRO A 256 -5.76 20.40 6.93
CA PRO A 256 -5.25 19.95 8.21
C PRO A 256 -5.55 20.96 9.32
N VAL A 257 -6.02 20.47 10.45
CA VAL A 257 -6.18 21.28 11.67
C VAL A 257 -4.84 21.28 12.38
N GLN A 258 -4.36 22.47 12.75
CA GLN A 258 -3.11 22.61 13.49
C GLN A 258 -3.33 22.12 14.92
N SER A 259 -2.42 21.24 15.38
CA SER A 259 -2.35 20.88 16.79
C SER A 259 -1.72 22.05 17.54
N GLU A 260 -2.42 22.61 18.52
CA GLU A 260 -1.84 23.56 19.47
C GLU A 260 -0.87 22.87 20.40
#